data_7ad35f3466357630db755a53cdbb51d3
#
_entry.id   7ad35f3466357630db755a53cdbb51d3
#
_cell.length_a   1.000
_cell.length_b   1.000
_cell.length_c   1.000
_cell.angle_alpha   90.00
_cell.angle_beta   90.00
_cell.angle_gamma   90.00
#
_symmetry.space_group_name_H-M   'P 1'
#
loop_
_entity.id
_entity.type
_entity.pdbx_description
1 polymer ?
#
loop_
_entity_poly.entity_id
_entity_poly.type
_entity_poly.pdbx_seq_one_letter_code
_entity_poly.pdbx_strand_id
1 'polypeptide(L)'
;MTSIEDLHLDHLIGMEVGTATILKELARGGSAIVFIAYQRTLKRQIAIKILPKSLITPQAAERFQIEAETAAILSHPNIIQVYEVGETDDFLFFAMQLVHGESLSHHIKAAKKHVLPSKRRLSPRMTVTIMTQVLDALDYAHRQNIIHRDIKPGNVLIESHSKRPIVLDFGIARVTRGLEGESSSILGTPVYMPPEQIRNETVDRRADIYASGMMLFEMIVSDLPLPRIDPIELLLLKLKAGDHLFKKKPSEMNPLFYPDMDRIVLKAISFNPEDRFASCSEFREALLDYEGRHLLGIR
;
A
#
# COMPACT_ATOMS: atom_id res chain seq x y z
N MET A 1 11.53 8.43 -24.73
CA MET A 1 11.61 8.95 -23.35
C MET A 1 12.37 7.93 -22.53
N THR A 2 13.44 8.34 -21.89
CA THR A 2 14.25 7.46 -21.03
C THR A 2 13.39 7.11 -19.81
N SER A 3 13.21 5.84 -19.51
CA SER A 3 12.47 5.41 -18.32
C SER A 3 13.39 5.43 -17.08
N ILE A 4 12.82 5.46 -15.88
CA ILE A 4 13.59 5.31 -14.63
C ILE A 4 14.36 3.97 -14.62
N GLU A 5 13.82 2.95 -15.29
CA GLU A 5 14.45 1.64 -15.40
C GLU A 5 15.77 1.66 -16.20
N ASP A 6 15.92 2.62 -17.14
CA ASP A 6 17.10 2.74 -18.00
C ASP A 6 18.21 3.63 -17.38
N LEU A 7 17.97 4.27 -16.26
CA LEU A 7 18.93 5.17 -15.62
C LEU A 7 20.00 4.40 -14.84
N HIS A 8 21.25 4.59 -15.26
CA HIS A 8 22.41 4.17 -14.48
C HIS A 8 22.75 5.23 -13.45
N LEU A 9 22.37 5.00 -12.19
CA LEU A 9 22.62 5.92 -11.06
C LEU A 9 23.75 5.43 -10.13
N ASP A 10 24.62 4.55 -10.61
CA ASP A 10 25.77 4.06 -9.84
C ASP A 10 26.70 5.18 -9.39
N HIS A 11 26.73 6.31 -10.13
CA HIS A 11 27.50 7.51 -9.77
C HIS A 11 27.00 8.18 -8.49
N LEU A 12 25.77 7.90 -8.03
CA LEU A 12 25.26 8.38 -6.75
C LEU A 12 25.83 7.62 -5.55
N ILE A 13 26.41 6.44 -5.75
CA ILE A 13 27.05 5.66 -4.68
C ILE A 13 28.26 6.43 -4.18
N GLY A 14 28.30 6.69 -2.87
CA GLY A 14 29.31 7.51 -2.22
C GLY A 14 28.98 9.01 -2.13
N MET A 15 27.94 9.48 -2.85
CA MET A 15 27.48 10.87 -2.73
C MET A 15 26.85 11.15 -1.38
N GLU A 16 27.00 12.38 -0.92
CA GLU A 16 26.27 12.90 0.23
C GLU A 16 24.94 13.49 -0.25
N VAL A 17 23.84 13.03 0.36
CA VAL A 17 22.48 13.51 0.11
C VAL A 17 21.86 13.85 1.45
N GLY A 18 21.56 15.13 1.66
CA GLY A 18 21.18 15.63 2.98
C GLY A 18 22.24 15.29 4.03
N THR A 19 21.85 14.58 5.08
CA THR A 19 22.74 14.23 6.21
C THR A 19 23.37 12.82 6.07
N ALA A 20 23.22 12.16 4.91
CA ALA A 20 23.64 10.78 4.72
C ALA A 20 24.42 10.54 3.43
N THR A 21 25.26 9.50 3.44
CA THR A 21 26.03 9.04 2.27
C THR A 21 25.35 7.82 1.66
N ILE A 22 25.07 7.84 0.36
CA ILE A 22 24.47 6.71 -0.39
C ILE A 22 25.45 5.53 -0.41
N LEU A 23 24.96 4.34 -0.04
CA LEU A 23 25.77 3.13 -0.02
C LEU A 23 25.48 2.20 -1.20
N LYS A 24 24.20 1.94 -1.48
CA LYS A 24 23.78 1.05 -2.57
C LYS A 24 22.31 1.22 -2.88
N GLU A 25 21.93 0.85 -4.09
CA GLU A 25 20.51 0.75 -4.47
C GLU A 25 19.82 -0.37 -3.67
N LEU A 26 18.62 -0.09 -3.18
CA LEU A 26 17.76 -1.03 -2.46
C LEU A 26 16.61 -1.53 -3.36
N ALA A 27 15.96 -0.60 -4.05
CA ALA A 27 14.81 -0.92 -4.89
C ALA A 27 14.62 0.15 -5.97
N ARG A 28 14.02 -0.26 -7.09
CA ARG A 28 13.68 0.62 -8.20
C ARG A 28 12.21 0.46 -8.52
N GLY A 29 11.47 1.57 -8.51
CA GLY A 29 10.05 1.62 -8.87
C GLY A 29 9.80 2.46 -10.12
N GLY A 30 8.58 2.47 -10.61
CA GLY A 30 8.22 3.21 -11.83
C GLY A 30 8.35 4.74 -11.74
N SER A 31 8.44 5.32 -10.53
CA SER A 31 8.52 6.76 -10.32
C SER A 31 9.68 7.23 -9.46
N ALA A 32 10.38 6.33 -8.77
CA ALA A 32 11.49 6.69 -7.89
C ALA A 32 12.41 5.51 -7.64
N ILE A 33 13.62 5.81 -7.17
CA ILE A 33 14.63 4.82 -6.78
C ILE A 33 14.92 4.98 -5.30
N VAL A 34 15.03 3.87 -4.61
CA VAL A 34 15.32 3.84 -3.16
C VAL A 34 16.72 3.30 -2.94
N PHE A 35 17.52 4.03 -2.17
CA PHE A 35 18.88 3.65 -1.80
C PHE A 35 18.98 3.40 -0.30
N ILE A 36 19.89 2.51 0.10
CA ILE A 36 20.40 2.45 1.46
C ILE A 36 21.49 3.52 1.58
N ALA A 37 21.41 4.33 2.63
CA ALA A 37 22.39 5.36 2.95
C ALA A 37 22.83 5.28 4.42
N TYR A 38 23.99 5.81 4.73
CA TYR A 38 24.54 5.88 6.08
C TYR A 38 24.50 7.32 6.62
N GLN A 39 23.68 7.53 7.63
CA GLN A 39 23.57 8.80 8.33
C GLN A 39 24.68 8.90 9.39
N ARG A 40 25.72 9.69 9.10
CA ARG A 40 26.94 9.76 9.94
C ARG A 40 26.66 10.32 11.33
N THR A 41 25.80 11.33 11.43
CA THR A 41 25.47 12.02 12.68
C THR A 41 24.84 11.09 13.72
N LEU A 42 23.96 10.20 13.29
CA LEU A 42 23.26 9.24 14.15
C LEU A 42 23.81 7.81 14.05
N LYS A 43 24.88 7.60 13.26
CA LYS A 43 25.57 6.31 13.07
C LYS A 43 24.62 5.16 12.73
N ARG A 44 23.68 5.40 11.82
CA ARG A 44 22.66 4.43 11.43
C ARG A 44 22.50 4.34 9.92
N GLN A 45 21.97 3.22 9.42
CA GLN A 45 21.47 3.11 8.07
C GLN A 45 20.05 3.66 7.98
N ILE A 46 19.76 4.33 6.86
CA ILE A 46 18.46 4.87 6.50
C ILE A 46 18.16 4.51 5.05
N ALA A 47 16.91 4.65 4.63
CA ALA A 47 16.52 4.59 3.22
C ALA A 47 16.39 6.03 2.68
N ILE A 48 16.83 6.26 1.44
CA ILE A 48 16.62 7.51 0.72
C ILE A 48 15.88 7.20 -0.57
N LYS A 49 14.69 7.78 -0.74
CA LYS A 49 13.91 7.73 -1.97
C LYS A 49 14.28 8.95 -2.81
N ILE A 50 14.72 8.71 -4.03
CA ILE A 50 15.21 9.73 -4.97
C ILE A 50 14.29 9.77 -6.18
N LEU A 51 13.97 10.99 -6.63
CA LEU A 51 13.22 11.29 -7.83
C LEU A 51 14.04 12.23 -8.73
N PRO A 52 14.61 11.74 -9.85
CA PRO A 52 15.42 12.56 -10.76
C PRO A 52 14.61 13.67 -11.41
N LYS A 53 15.08 14.92 -11.34
CA LYS A 53 14.41 16.09 -11.92
C LYS A 53 14.31 16.03 -13.45
N SER A 54 15.25 15.35 -14.10
CA SER A 54 15.26 15.15 -15.57
C SER A 54 14.10 14.29 -16.11
N LEU A 55 13.42 13.55 -15.24
CA LEU A 55 12.35 12.62 -15.60
C LEU A 55 10.97 13.05 -15.13
N ILE A 56 10.86 14.19 -14.49
CA ILE A 56 9.62 14.60 -13.84
C ILE A 56 9.05 15.89 -14.42
N THR A 57 7.73 15.95 -14.45
CA THR A 57 7.00 17.19 -14.65
C THR A 57 6.98 18.01 -13.36
N PRO A 58 6.78 19.34 -13.43
CA PRO A 58 6.60 20.17 -12.23
C PRO A 58 5.52 19.62 -11.28
N GLN A 59 4.44 19.10 -11.84
CA GLN A 59 3.35 18.49 -11.06
C GLN A 59 3.79 17.20 -10.34
N ALA A 60 4.68 16.40 -10.94
CA ALA A 60 5.22 15.21 -10.28
C ALA A 60 6.18 15.59 -9.14
N ALA A 61 6.95 16.66 -9.30
CA ALA A 61 7.81 17.21 -8.25
C ALA A 61 6.99 17.69 -7.05
N GLU A 62 5.96 18.50 -7.29
CA GLU A 62 5.05 19.01 -6.26
C GLU A 62 4.40 17.84 -5.48
N ARG A 63 3.94 16.80 -6.19
CA ARG A 63 3.35 15.60 -5.57
C ARG A 63 4.33 14.87 -4.66
N PHE A 64 5.58 14.70 -5.11
CA PHE A 64 6.62 14.04 -4.32
C PHE A 64 6.88 14.80 -3.03
N GLN A 65 6.93 16.13 -3.10
CA GLN A 65 7.13 16.98 -1.93
C GLN A 65 5.95 16.89 -0.95
N ILE A 66 4.72 16.99 -1.45
CA ILE A 66 3.50 16.86 -0.63
C ILE A 66 3.43 15.47 0.03
N GLU A 67 3.79 14.39 -0.68
CA GLU A 67 3.85 13.03 -0.13
C GLU A 67 4.82 12.98 1.04
N ALA A 68 6.03 13.52 0.86
CA ALA A 68 7.07 13.52 1.88
C ALA A 68 6.70 14.37 3.10
N GLU A 69 6.18 15.57 2.90
CA GLU A 69 5.72 16.48 3.97
C GLU A 69 4.57 15.84 4.79
N THR A 70 3.62 15.20 4.09
CA THR A 70 2.50 14.51 4.74
C THR A 70 2.96 13.31 5.55
N ALA A 71 3.86 12.51 5.00
CA ALA A 71 4.43 11.38 5.72
C ALA A 71 5.27 11.83 6.93
N ALA A 72 5.89 13.01 6.87
CA ALA A 72 6.70 13.57 7.96
C ALA A 72 5.86 13.97 9.18
N ILE A 73 4.59 14.34 9.00
CA ILE A 73 3.68 14.70 10.10
C ILE A 73 3.22 13.44 10.85
N LEU A 74 3.19 12.28 10.20
CA LEU A 74 2.68 11.05 10.78
C LEU A 74 3.73 10.36 11.66
N SER A 75 3.37 10.13 12.93
CA SER A 75 4.19 9.37 13.89
C SER A 75 3.39 8.21 14.46
N HIS A 76 3.56 7.04 13.88
CA HIS A 76 2.84 5.82 14.28
C HIS A 76 3.72 4.59 14.08
N PRO A 77 3.68 3.58 14.99
CA PRO A 77 4.54 2.39 14.88
C PRO A 77 4.37 1.60 13.57
N ASN A 78 3.20 1.68 12.93
CA ASN A 78 2.91 0.97 11.69
C ASN A 78 2.91 1.90 10.45
N ILE A 79 3.48 3.10 10.54
CA ILE A 79 3.68 4.02 9.41
C ILE A 79 5.17 4.26 9.24
N ILE A 80 5.65 4.32 8.00
CA ILE A 80 7.05 4.63 7.72
C ILE A 80 7.40 6.01 8.27
N GLN A 81 8.50 6.10 9.03
CA GLN A 81 8.95 7.37 9.56
C GLN A 81 9.84 8.10 8.55
N VAL A 82 9.45 9.30 8.14
CA VAL A 82 10.26 10.22 7.34
C VAL A 82 11.11 11.06 8.28
N TYR A 83 12.39 11.23 7.92
CA TYR A 83 13.38 11.96 8.73
C TYR A 83 13.76 13.31 8.15
N GLU A 84 13.84 13.39 6.82
CA GLU A 84 14.33 14.57 6.11
C GLU A 84 13.72 14.60 4.72
N VAL A 85 13.41 15.80 4.24
CA VAL A 85 12.95 16.05 2.86
C VAL A 85 13.86 17.13 2.30
N GLY A 86 14.27 16.98 1.04
CA GLY A 86 15.15 17.96 0.42
C GLY A 86 15.27 17.79 -1.10
N GLU A 87 16.07 18.67 -1.67
CA GLU A 87 16.41 18.65 -3.08
C GLU A 87 17.87 18.94 -3.33
N THR A 88 18.37 18.49 -4.47
CA THR A 88 19.65 18.86 -5.06
C THR A 88 19.40 19.46 -6.43
N ASP A 89 20.46 19.82 -7.17
CA ASP A 89 20.32 20.30 -8.55
C ASP A 89 19.68 19.25 -9.45
N ASP A 90 19.98 17.95 -9.21
CA ASP A 90 19.62 16.85 -10.11
C ASP A 90 18.37 16.07 -9.67
N PHE A 91 18.01 16.08 -8.38
CA PHE A 91 16.89 15.26 -7.87
C PHE A 91 16.24 15.82 -6.61
N LEU A 92 14.99 15.39 -6.41
CA LEU A 92 14.30 15.49 -5.13
C LEU A 92 14.55 14.23 -4.31
N PHE A 93 14.60 14.34 -2.99
CA PHE A 93 14.75 13.19 -2.12
C PHE A 93 13.98 13.31 -0.80
N PHE A 94 13.66 12.18 -0.20
CA PHE A 94 13.38 12.12 1.22
C PHE A 94 14.05 10.91 1.87
N ALA A 95 14.58 11.17 3.08
CA ALA A 95 15.22 10.18 3.92
C ALA A 95 14.19 9.62 4.89
N MET A 96 14.16 8.30 5.05
CA MET A 96 13.18 7.61 5.87
C MET A 96 13.79 6.42 6.61
N GLN A 97 13.03 5.84 7.51
CA GLN A 97 13.38 4.60 8.20
C GLN A 97 13.74 3.50 7.19
N LEU A 98 14.89 2.86 7.40
CA LEU A 98 15.21 1.63 6.70
C LEU A 98 14.49 0.46 7.39
N VAL A 99 13.56 -0.16 6.69
CA VAL A 99 12.84 -1.34 7.16
C VAL A 99 13.45 -2.59 6.54
N HIS A 100 14.01 -3.46 7.36
CA HIS A 100 14.47 -4.78 6.93
C HIS A 100 13.30 -5.75 6.86
N GLY A 101 12.81 -6.02 5.68
CA GLY A 101 11.61 -6.86 5.48
C GLY A 101 11.22 -6.95 4.02
N GLU A 102 10.13 -7.67 3.78
CA GLU A 102 9.56 -7.88 2.47
C GLU A 102 8.15 -7.32 2.39
N SER A 103 7.71 -6.93 1.19
CA SER A 103 6.34 -6.46 1.01
C SER A 103 5.32 -7.57 1.29
N LEU A 104 4.13 -7.19 1.74
CA LEU A 104 3.01 -8.12 1.89
C LEU A 104 2.68 -8.81 0.57
N SER A 105 2.87 -8.12 -0.57
CA SER A 105 2.75 -8.72 -1.90
C SER A 105 3.73 -9.87 -2.11
N HIS A 106 4.98 -9.73 -1.63
CA HIS A 106 5.97 -10.82 -1.66
C HIS A 106 5.49 -12.01 -0.83
N HIS A 107 5.02 -11.77 0.40
CA HIS A 107 4.52 -12.83 1.28
C HIS A 107 3.32 -13.57 0.70
N ILE A 108 2.36 -12.87 0.08
CA ILE A 108 1.21 -13.48 -0.60
C ILE A 108 1.69 -14.35 -1.78
N LYS A 109 2.59 -13.82 -2.62
CA LYS A 109 3.14 -14.55 -3.77
C LYS A 109 3.99 -15.76 -3.35
N ALA A 110 4.79 -15.62 -2.30
CA ALA A 110 5.59 -16.72 -1.75
C ALA A 110 4.69 -17.82 -1.18
N ALA A 111 3.65 -17.45 -0.43
CA ALA A 111 2.66 -18.41 0.05
C ALA A 111 1.99 -19.16 -1.12
N LYS A 112 1.50 -18.44 -2.14
CA LYS A 112 0.86 -19.05 -3.31
C LYS A 112 1.73 -20.09 -4.01
N LYS A 113 3.06 -19.90 -4.03
CA LYS A 113 4.03 -20.80 -4.66
C LYS A 113 4.49 -21.94 -3.75
N HIS A 114 4.05 -22.01 -2.50
CA HIS A 114 4.51 -23.02 -1.55
C HIS A 114 4.18 -24.44 -2.02
N VAL A 115 5.13 -25.37 -1.85
CA VAL A 115 5.00 -26.79 -2.29
C VAL A 115 3.79 -27.46 -1.63
N LEU A 116 3.64 -27.27 -0.31
CA LEU A 116 2.52 -27.84 0.46
C LEU A 116 1.24 -27.04 0.24
N PRO A 117 0.14 -27.63 -0.27
CA PRO A 117 -1.12 -26.94 -0.51
C PRO A 117 -1.68 -26.22 0.73
N SER A 118 -1.52 -26.80 1.93
CA SER A 118 -1.96 -26.22 3.20
C SER A 118 -1.25 -24.92 3.57
N LYS A 119 -0.07 -24.65 2.98
CA LYS A 119 0.72 -23.43 3.20
C LYS A 119 0.66 -22.44 2.05
N ARG A 120 -0.20 -22.68 1.06
CA ARG A 120 -0.36 -21.78 -0.11
C ARG A 120 -1.13 -20.50 0.19
N ARG A 121 -1.50 -20.27 1.43
CA ARG A 121 -2.24 -19.09 1.91
C ARG A 121 -1.67 -18.60 3.22
N LEU A 122 -1.87 -17.32 3.51
CA LEU A 122 -1.56 -16.79 4.83
C LEU A 122 -2.49 -17.40 5.87
N SER A 123 -1.99 -17.63 7.08
CA SER A 123 -2.84 -18.15 8.15
C SER A 123 -3.89 -17.11 8.58
N PRO A 124 -5.09 -17.53 9.03
CA PRO A 124 -6.10 -16.60 9.54
C PRO A 124 -5.56 -15.65 10.61
N ARG A 125 -4.80 -16.16 11.57
CA ARG A 125 -4.20 -15.34 12.62
C ARG A 125 -3.25 -14.28 12.07
N MET A 126 -2.34 -14.66 11.16
CA MET A 126 -1.42 -13.70 10.53
C MET A 126 -2.18 -12.64 9.72
N THR A 127 -3.21 -13.06 8.97
CA THR A 127 -4.06 -12.16 8.19
C THR A 127 -4.74 -11.12 9.07
N VAL A 128 -5.40 -11.55 10.15
CA VAL A 128 -6.08 -10.64 11.07
C VAL A 128 -5.09 -9.73 11.80
N THR A 129 -3.97 -10.28 12.30
CA THR A 129 -2.95 -9.49 12.99
C THR A 129 -2.36 -8.38 12.10
N ILE A 130 -2.07 -8.66 10.83
CA ILE A 130 -1.56 -7.65 9.90
C ILE A 130 -2.63 -6.59 9.62
N MET A 131 -3.86 -7.03 9.30
CA MET A 131 -4.92 -6.11 8.95
C MET A 131 -5.33 -5.19 10.09
N THR A 132 -5.40 -5.69 11.32
CA THR A 132 -5.75 -4.85 12.48
C THR A 132 -4.72 -3.76 12.73
N GLN A 133 -3.43 -4.03 12.52
CA GLN A 133 -2.37 -3.03 12.64
C GLN A 133 -2.35 -2.03 11.47
N VAL A 134 -2.62 -2.48 10.24
CA VAL A 134 -2.75 -1.58 9.09
C VAL A 134 -3.95 -0.65 9.27
N LEU A 135 -5.09 -1.17 9.71
CA LEU A 135 -6.29 -0.35 9.97
C LEU A 135 -6.08 0.65 11.12
N ASP A 136 -5.31 0.30 12.14
CA ASP A 136 -4.91 1.21 13.23
C ASP A 136 -4.08 2.39 12.69
N ALA A 137 -3.11 2.08 11.81
CA ALA A 137 -2.29 3.09 11.14
C ALA A 137 -3.13 4.04 10.25
N LEU A 138 -4.06 3.48 9.48
CA LEU A 138 -4.96 4.26 8.62
C LEU A 138 -5.93 5.12 9.44
N ASP A 139 -6.49 4.59 10.53
CA ASP A 139 -7.37 5.35 11.41
C ASP A 139 -6.64 6.53 12.06
N TYR A 140 -5.36 6.33 12.46
CA TYR A 140 -4.51 7.40 12.95
C TYR A 140 -4.30 8.50 11.89
N ALA A 141 -3.99 8.13 10.65
CA ALA A 141 -3.81 9.09 9.55
C ALA A 141 -5.12 9.84 9.24
N HIS A 142 -6.25 9.13 9.23
CA HIS A 142 -7.58 9.71 8.99
C HIS A 142 -7.98 10.76 10.05
N ARG A 143 -7.57 10.57 11.30
CA ARG A 143 -7.75 11.58 12.37
C ARG A 143 -6.92 12.84 12.14
N GLN A 144 -5.83 12.75 11.36
CA GLN A 144 -5.02 13.88 10.89
C GLN A 144 -5.53 14.45 9.55
N ASN A 145 -6.74 14.02 9.08
CA ASN A 145 -7.31 14.36 7.77
C ASN A 145 -6.45 13.90 6.57
N ILE A 146 -5.63 12.88 6.76
CA ILE A 146 -4.78 12.30 5.73
C ILE A 146 -5.38 10.98 5.25
N ILE A 147 -5.64 10.88 3.95
CA ILE A 147 -6.16 9.69 3.28
C ILE A 147 -5.03 9.10 2.45
N HIS A 148 -4.80 7.79 2.56
CA HIS A 148 -3.69 7.11 1.88
C HIS A 148 -3.88 6.99 0.36
N ARG A 149 -5.07 6.61 -0.11
CA ARG A 149 -5.51 6.54 -1.51
C ARG A 149 -4.82 5.50 -2.41
N ASP A 150 -3.80 4.79 -1.93
CA ASP A 150 -3.10 3.74 -2.69
C ASP A 150 -2.75 2.53 -1.79
N ILE A 151 -3.68 2.14 -0.89
CA ILE A 151 -3.50 0.93 -0.07
C ILE A 151 -3.52 -0.29 -0.97
N LYS A 152 -2.45 -1.07 -0.86
CA LYS A 152 -2.25 -2.36 -1.56
C LYS A 152 -1.15 -3.16 -0.89
N PRO A 153 -1.03 -4.48 -1.13
CA PRO A 153 0.02 -5.31 -0.51
C PRO A 153 1.45 -4.85 -0.82
N GLY A 154 1.66 -4.15 -1.94
CA GLY A 154 2.98 -3.61 -2.30
C GLY A 154 3.42 -2.45 -1.41
N ASN A 155 2.46 -1.71 -0.82
CA ASN A 155 2.72 -0.55 0.04
C ASN A 155 2.69 -0.91 1.54
N VAL A 156 2.72 -2.21 1.89
CA VAL A 156 2.84 -2.70 3.27
C VAL A 156 4.07 -3.58 3.36
N LEU A 157 5.10 -3.15 4.10
CA LEU A 157 6.26 -3.98 4.42
C LEU A 157 6.00 -4.78 5.70
N ILE A 158 6.44 -6.04 5.73
CA ILE A 158 6.46 -6.87 6.93
C ILE A 158 7.88 -6.93 7.44
N GLU A 159 8.15 -6.27 8.55
CA GLU A 159 9.46 -6.22 9.19
C GLU A 159 9.93 -7.64 9.56
N SER A 160 11.15 -8.01 9.17
CA SER A 160 11.61 -9.41 9.28
C SER A 160 11.68 -9.91 10.71
N HIS A 161 12.07 -9.06 11.65
CA HIS A 161 12.29 -9.44 13.05
C HIS A 161 10.98 -9.43 13.86
N SER A 162 10.30 -8.33 13.90
CA SER A 162 9.08 -8.11 14.71
C SER A 162 7.82 -8.69 14.06
N LYS A 163 7.83 -8.96 12.74
CA LYS A 163 6.66 -9.27 11.91
C LYS A 163 5.61 -8.16 11.85
N ARG A 164 5.98 -6.95 12.26
CA ARG A 164 5.13 -5.77 12.27
C ARG A 164 4.92 -5.26 10.85
N PRO A 165 3.68 -4.97 10.43
CA PRO A 165 3.43 -4.30 9.16
C PRO A 165 3.77 -2.80 9.28
N ILE A 166 4.40 -2.27 8.24
CA ILE A 166 4.73 -0.85 8.09
C ILE A 166 4.09 -0.37 6.79
N VAL A 167 3.19 0.59 6.89
CA VAL A 167 2.53 1.22 5.74
C VAL A 167 3.48 2.26 5.14
N LEU A 168 3.68 2.16 3.83
CA LEU A 168 4.52 3.04 3.03
C LEU A 168 3.66 3.98 2.19
N ASP A 169 4.29 5.01 1.62
CA ASP A 169 3.79 5.81 0.49
C ASP A 169 2.34 6.30 0.64
N PHE A 170 2.09 7.23 1.58
CA PHE A 170 0.81 7.91 1.69
C PHE A 170 0.55 8.69 0.40
N GLY A 171 -0.24 8.11 -0.50
CA GLY A 171 -0.41 8.48 -1.90
C GLY A 171 -1.20 9.75 -2.16
N ILE A 172 -0.75 10.91 -1.63
CA ILE A 172 -1.29 12.23 -1.99
C ILE A 172 -1.11 12.51 -3.49
N ALA A 173 -0.19 11.82 -4.13
CA ALA A 173 0.10 11.92 -5.56
C ALA A 173 -1.09 11.67 -6.51
N ARG A 174 -2.26 11.26 -6.00
CA ARG A 174 -3.46 11.02 -6.83
C ARG A 174 -4.54 12.10 -6.75
N VAL A 175 -4.38 13.12 -5.88
CA VAL A 175 -5.42 14.16 -5.70
C VAL A 175 -5.60 15.06 -6.91
N THR A 176 -4.63 15.12 -7.82
CA THR A 176 -4.63 16.05 -8.95
C THR A 176 -4.59 15.37 -10.32
N ARG A 177 -5.22 14.21 -10.49
CA ARG A 177 -5.62 13.76 -11.83
C ARG A 177 -6.90 14.50 -12.25
N GLY A 178 -6.82 15.81 -12.23
CA GLY A 178 -7.67 16.68 -13.00
C GLY A 178 -7.08 16.77 -14.40
N LEU A 179 -7.80 16.15 -15.35
CA LEU A 179 -7.95 16.64 -16.74
C LEU A 179 -6.68 17.20 -17.42
N GLU A 180 -6.10 16.45 -18.27
CA GLU A 180 -5.73 16.73 -19.65
C GLU A 180 -4.55 15.88 -20.11
N GLY A 181 -4.84 14.95 -20.99
CA GLY A 181 -3.96 14.67 -22.12
C GLY A 181 -2.92 13.55 -22.01
N GLU A 182 -2.80 12.74 -20.94
CA GLU A 182 -1.87 11.60 -20.98
C GLU A 182 -2.56 10.25 -20.80
N SER A 183 -2.83 9.63 -21.94
CA SER A 183 -3.38 8.27 -22.09
C SER A 183 -2.41 7.14 -21.69
N SER A 184 -1.35 7.39 -20.94
CA SER A 184 -0.24 6.43 -20.84
C SER A 184 0.24 6.05 -19.46
N SER A 185 -0.48 6.37 -18.38
CA SER A 185 -0.19 5.65 -17.13
C SER A 185 -1.39 5.64 -16.19
N ILE A 186 -2.24 4.63 -16.33
CA ILE A 186 -2.98 4.11 -15.18
C ILE A 186 -1.92 3.52 -14.25
N LEU A 187 -1.13 4.41 -13.61
CA LEU A 187 -0.11 4.06 -12.63
C LEU A 187 -0.82 3.63 -11.35
N GLY A 188 -0.89 2.38 -11.14
CA GLY A 188 -1.45 1.74 -9.96
C GLY A 188 -2.19 0.48 -10.35
N THR A 189 -2.20 -0.49 -9.47
CA THR A 189 -2.92 -1.74 -9.72
C THR A 189 -4.42 -1.45 -9.59
N PRO A 190 -5.22 -1.44 -10.67
CA PRO A 190 -6.62 -1.02 -10.68
C PRO A 190 -7.51 -1.90 -9.80
N VAL A 191 -6.96 -3.04 -9.37
CA VAL A 191 -7.61 -4.02 -8.51
C VAL A 191 -8.12 -3.41 -7.20
N TYR A 192 -7.31 -2.58 -6.54
CA TYR A 192 -7.65 -2.01 -5.21
C TYR A 192 -8.38 -0.67 -5.30
N MET A 193 -8.47 -0.07 -6.49
CA MET A 193 -9.07 1.25 -6.69
C MET A 193 -10.57 1.22 -6.40
N PRO A 194 -11.10 2.07 -5.51
CA PRO A 194 -12.52 2.11 -5.20
C PRO A 194 -13.35 2.74 -6.34
N PRO A 195 -14.65 2.42 -6.45
CA PRO A 195 -15.52 2.90 -7.53
C PRO A 195 -15.58 4.42 -7.67
N GLU A 196 -15.66 5.16 -6.57
CA GLU A 196 -15.69 6.62 -6.56
C GLU A 196 -14.40 7.24 -7.13
N GLN A 197 -13.25 6.60 -6.88
CA GLN A 197 -11.98 7.05 -7.46
C GLN A 197 -11.90 6.75 -8.96
N ILE A 198 -12.52 5.65 -9.43
CA ILE A 198 -12.63 5.33 -10.87
C ILE A 198 -13.51 6.36 -11.57
N ARG A 199 -14.59 6.82 -10.92
CA ARG A 199 -15.53 7.83 -11.46
C ARG A 199 -15.03 9.26 -11.32
N ASN A 200 -13.85 9.47 -10.70
CA ASN A 200 -13.33 10.79 -10.38
C ASN A 200 -14.30 11.63 -9.50
N GLU A 201 -15.01 10.96 -8.61
CA GLU A 201 -15.88 11.57 -7.60
C GLU A 201 -15.08 12.01 -6.36
N THR A 202 -15.74 12.68 -5.41
CA THR A 202 -15.11 13.05 -4.14
C THR A 202 -14.71 11.81 -3.36
N VAL A 203 -13.43 11.71 -3.03
CA VAL A 203 -12.82 10.57 -2.33
C VAL A 203 -12.60 10.94 -0.87
N ASP A 204 -13.20 10.19 0.05
CA ASP A 204 -13.00 10.31 1.49
C ASP A 204 -12.24 9.09 2.08
N ARG A 205 -12.10 9.04 3.41
CA ARG A 205 -11.42 7.95 4.12
C ARG A 205 -11.94 6.54 3.81
N ARG A 206 -13.18 6.41 3.31
CA ARG A 206 -13.79 5.12 2.96
C ARG A 206 -13.19 4.50 1.69
N ALA A 207 -12.43 5.27 0.93
CA ALA A 207 -11.60 4.73 -0.15
C ALA A 207 -10.51 3.78 0.36
N ASP A 208 -9.85 4.15 1.47
CA ASP A 208 -8.86 3.29 2.11
C ASP A 208 -9.48 2.02 2.73
N ILE A 209 -10.73 2.14 3.22
CA ILE A 209 -11.50 0.98 3.72
C ILE A 209 -11.77 -0.02 2.59
N TYR A 210 -12.22 0.46 1.42
CA TYR A 210 -12.42 -0.39 0.25
C TYR A 210 -11.12 -1.08 -0.18
N ALA A 211 -10.04 -0.33 -0.33
CA ALA A 211 -8.74 -0.85 -0.72
C ALA A 211 -8.20 -1.87 0.31
N SER A 212 -8.39 -1.61 1.61
CA SER A 212 -8.06 -2.54 2.70
C SER A 212 -8.91 -3.81 2.65
N GLY A 213 -10.20 -3.70 2.32
CA GLY A 213 -11.09 -4.84 2.11
C GLY A 213 -10.65 -5.73 0.94
N MET A 214 -10.25 -5.11 -0.19
CA MET A 214 -9.68 -5.82 -1.33
C MET A 214 -8.36 -6.51 -0.98
N MET A 215 -7.50 -5.84 -0.22
CA MET A 215 -6.24 -6.40 0.28
C MET A 215 -6.49 -7.58 1.23
N LEU A 216 -7.44 -7.46 2.15
CA LEU A 216 -7.86 -8.54 3.05
C LEU A 216 -8.35 -9.76 2.25
N PHE A 217 -9.20 -9.54 1.24
CA PHE A 217 -9.68 -10.62 0.40
C PHE A 217 -8.51 -11.35 -0.28
N GLU A 218 -7.56 -10.60 -0.88
CA GLU A 218 -6.37 -11.21 -1.49
C GLU A 218 -5.52 -11.98 -0.48
N MET A 219 -5.33 -11.47 0.73
CA MET A 219 -4.60 -12.20 1.79
C MET A 219 -5.27 -13.53 2.13
N ILE A 220 -6.60 -13.60 2.10
CA ILE A 220 -7.38 -14.81 2.37
C ILE A 220 -7.20 -15.84 1.24
N VAL A 221 -7.30 -15.41 -0.03
CA VAL A 221 -7.38 -16.34 -1.16
C VAL A 221 -6.07 -16.46 -1.95
N SER A 222 -5.10 -15.57 -1.70
CA SER A 222 -3.79 -15.45 -2.38
C SER A 222 -3.84 -15.07 -3.86
N ASP A 223 -5.03 -15.01 -4.46
CA ASP A 223 -5.28 -14.55 -5.84
C ASP A 223 -6.75 -14.18 -5.95
N LEU A 224 -7.01 -12.91 -6.16
CA LEU A 224 -8.39 -12.44 -6.30
C LEU A 224 -9.05 -13.09 -7.53
N PRO A 225 -10.31 -13.53 -7.42
CA PRO A 225 -11.01 -14.17 -8.52
C PRO A 225 -11.49 -13.13 -9.56
N LEU A 226 -10.55 -12.37 -10.10
CA LEU A 226 -10.75 -11.37 -11.14
C LEU A 226 -10.21 -11.88 -12.48
N PRO A 227 -10.83 -11.54 -13.61
CA PRO A 227 -10.32 -11.90 -14.92
C PRO A 227 -8.99 -11.18 -15.19
N ARG A 228 -8.11 -11.86 -15.93
CA ARG A 228 -6.85 -11.27 -16.41
C ARG A 228 -7.11 -10.53 -17.71
N ILE A 229 -7.57 -9.31 -17.62
CA ILE A 229 -7.93 -8.42 -18.72
C ILE A 229 -7.11 -7.13 -18.62
N ASP A 230 -7.23 -6.30 -19.64
CA ASP A 230 -6.61 -4.97 -19.63
C ASP A 230 -7.02 -4.14 -18.41
N PRO A 231 -6.13 -3.30 -17.84
CA PRO A 231 -6.43 -2.46 -16.69
C PRO A 231 -7.68 -1.59 -16.85
N ILE A 232 -7.91 -1.00 -18.03
CA ILE A 232 -9.09 -0.17 -18.29
C ILE A 232 -10.35 -1.03 -18.31
N GLU A 233 -10.29 -2.18 -18.97
CA GLU A 233 -11.40 -3.14 -18.97
C GLU A 233 -11.78 -3.60 -17.56
N LEU A 234 -10.77 -3.82 -16.69
CA LEU A 234 -11.01 -4.16 -15.29
C LEU A 234 -11.71 -3.05 -14.53
N LEU A 235 -11.33 -1.78 -14.75
CA LEU A 235 -12.01 -0.63 -14.15
C LEU A 235 -13.47 -0.55 -14.61
N LEU A 236 -13.72 -0.71 -15.90
CA LEU A 236 -15.10 -0.73 -16.45
C LEU A 236 -15.91 -1.89 -15.90
N LEU A 237 -15.29 -3.09 -15.78
CA LEU A 237 -15.94 -4.25 -15.16
C LEU A 237 -16.33 -3.96 -13.71
N LYS A 238 -15.46 -3.35 -12.92
CA LYS A 238 -15.75 -2.97 -11.52
C LYS A 238 -16.95 -2.03 -11.43
N LEU A 239 -17.01 -1.01 -12.28
CA LEU A 239 -18.14 -0.07 -12.32
C LEU A 239 -19.45 -0.74 -12.75
N LYS A 240 -19.39 -1.67 -13.71
CA LYS A 240 -20.56 -2.38 -14.21
C LYS A 240 -21.08 -3.45 -13.24
N ALA A 241 -20.18 -4.17 -12.60
CA ALA A 241 -20.53 -5.29 -11.74
C ALA A 241 -21.03 -4.85 -10.35
N GLY A 242 -20.58 -3.69 -9.85
CA GLY A 242 -20.94 -3.22 -8.52
C GLY A 242 -20.60 -4.24 -7.44
N ASP A 243 -21.53 -4.50 -6.51
CA ASP A 243 -21.38 -5.49 -5.45
C ASP A 243 -21.33 -6.95 -5.96
N HIS A 244 -21.68 -7.20 -7.23
CA HIS A 244 -21.62 -8.52 -7.86
C HIS A 244 -20.26 -8.79 -8.53
N LEU A 245 -19.22 -8.02 -8.26
CA LEU A 245 -17.88 -8.21 -8.82
C LEU A 245 -17.32 -9.61 -8.52
N PHE A 246 -17.60 -10.13 -7.34
CA PHE A 246 -17.15 -11.44 -6.90
C PHE A 246 -18.32 -12.43 -6.80
N LYS A 247 -18.22 -13.52 -7.57
CA LYS A 247 -19.21 -14.61 -7.56
C LYS A 247 -19.03 -15.57 -6.38
N LYS A 248 -17.83 -15.62 -5.82
CA LYS A 248 -17.47 -16.50 -4.70
C LYS A 248 -17.04 -15.68 -3.49
N LYS A 249 -17.45 -16.14 -2.33
CA LYS A 249 -17.08 -15.53 -1.04
C LYS A 249 -15.70 -16.00 -0.59
N PRO A 250 -15.00 -15.23 0.24
CA PRO A 250 -13.69 -15.61 0.79
C PRO A 250 -13.67 -17.00 1.45
N SER A 251 -14.66 -17.35 2.27
CA SER A 251 -14.72 -18.63 2.99
C SER A 251 -14.95 -19.83 2.05
N GLU A 252 -15.68 -19.64 0.94
CA GLU A 252 -15.88 -20.67 -0.09
C GLU A 252 -14.57 -21.00 -0.81
N MET A 253 -13.66 -20.03 -0.90
CA MET A 253 -12.35 -20.18 -1.55
C MET A 253 -11.25 -20.61 -0.58
N ASN A 254 -11.39 -20.26 0.71
CA ASN A 254 -10.47 -20.65 1.76
C ASN A 254 -11.22 -21.11 3.03
N PRO A 255 -11.42 -22.43 3.19
CA PRO A 255 -12.17 -22.99 4.34
C PRO A 255 -11.51 -22.77 5.71
N LEU A 256 -10.32 -22.21 5.78
CA LEU A 256 -9.67 -21.81 7.05
C LEU A 256 -10.35 -20.58 7.66
N PHE A 257 -11.19 -19.86 6.90
CA PHE A 257 -11.94 -18.71 7.37
C PHE A 257 -13.44 -19.06 7.51
N TYR A 258 -14.04 -18.62 8.60
CA TYR A 258 -15.47 -18.80 8.86
C TYR A 258 -16.31 -17.79 8.05
N PRO A 259 -17.60 -18.09 7.78
CA PRO A 259 -18.51 -17.22 7.02
C PRO A 259 -18.67 -15.80 7.59
N ASP A 260 -18.36 -15.58 8.87
CA ASP A 260 -18.34 -14.25 9.47
C ASP A 260 -17.33 -13.33 8.79
N MET A 261 -16.21 -13.88 8.31
CA MET A 261 -15.21 -13.12 7.55
C MET A 261 -15.77 -12.62 6.21
N ASP A 262 -16.67 -13.37 5.59
CA ASP A 262 -17.30 -12.95 4.33
C ASP A 262 -18.07 -11.64 4.52
N ARG A 263 -18.84 -11.54 5.62
CA ARG A 263 -19.60 -10.32 5.93
C ARG A 263 -18.68 -9.12 6.14
N ILE A 264 -17.55 -9.33 6.80
CA ILE A 264 -16.55 -8.28 7.03
C ILE A 264 -15.95 -7.81 5.72
N VAL A 265 -15.47 -8.74 4.89
CA VAL A 265 -14.85 -8.41 3.59
C VAL A 265 -15.85 -7.72 2.67
N LEU A 266 -17.05 -8.31 2.49
CA LEU A 266 -18.07 -7.78 1.59
C LEU A 266 -18.56 -6.39 2.02
N LYS A 267 -18.73 -6.14 3.33
CA LYS A 267 -19.04 -4.79 3.85
C LYS A 267 -17.93 -3.80 3.50
N ALA A 268 -16.67 -4.17 3.69
CA ALA A 268 -15.55 -3.26 3.40
C ALA A 268 -15.46 -2.89 1.92
N ILE A 269 -15.76 -3.85 0.99
CA ILE A 269 -15.68 -3.65 -0.45
C ILE A 269 -17.02 -3.29 -1.11
N SER A 270 -18.03 -2.87 -0.34
CA SER A 270 -19.31 -2.42 -0.88
C SER A 270 -19.11 -1.30 -1.90
N PHE A 271 -19.89 -1.37 -2.98
CA PHE A 271 -19.78 -0.44 -4.10
C PHE A 271 -20.02 1.01 -3.66
N ASN A 272 -21.11 1.24 -2.91
CA ASN A 272 -21.41 2.54 -2.35
C ASN A 272 -20.59 2.78 -1.07
N PRO A 273 -19.88 3.90 -0.94
CA PRO A 273 -19.14 4.22 0.28
C PRO A 273 -19.99 4.21 1.56
N GLU A 274 -21.29 4.57 1.47
CA GLU A 274 -22.21 4.60 2.62
C GLU A 274 -22.51 3.20 3.21
N ASP A 275 -22.36 2.14 2.40
CA ASP A 275 -22.61 0.76 2.84
C ASP A 275 -21.36 0.11 3.45
N ARG A 276 -20.21 0.80 3.42
CA ARG A 276 -18.94 0.35 4.03
C ARG A 276 -18.92 0.62 5.54
N PHE A 277 -17.83 0.22 6.17
CA PHE A 277 -17.53 0.68 7.53
C PHE A 277 -17.38 2.21 7.55
N ALA A 278 -17.82 2.86 8.62
CA ALA A 278 -17.72 4.32 8.74
C ALA A 278 -16.29 4.80 9.03
N SER A 279 -15.45 3.93 9.62
CA SER A 279 -14.03 4.20 9.93
C SER A 279 -13.19 2.94 9.88
N CYS A 280 -11.87 3.11 9.80
CA CYS A 280 -10.92 2.00 9.94
C CYS A 280 -10.98 1.39 11.34
N SER A 281 -11.31 2.16 12.37
CA SER A 281 -11.54 1.66 13.72
C SER A 281 -12.71 0.68 13.76
N GLU A 282 -13.88 0.99 13.16
CA GLU A 282 -15.02 0.08 13.08
C GLU A 282 -14.66 -1.22 12.34
N PHE A 283 -13.94 -1.12 11.23
CA PHE A 283 -13.48 -2.29 10.49
C PHE A 283 -12.52 -3.15 11.33
N ARG A 284 -11.58 -2.50 12.04
CA ARG A 284 -10.65 -3.17 12.95
C ARG A 284 -11.37 -3.90 14.08
N GLU A 285 -12.36 -3.28 14.70
CA GLU A 285 -13.18 -3.88 15.76
C GLU A 285 -13.90 -5.15 15.26
N ALA A 286 -14.47 -5.12 14.05
CA ALA A 286 -15.09 -6.29 13.45
C ALA A 286 -14.08 -7.46 13.25
N LEU A 287 -12.82 -7.15 12.90
CA LEU A 287 -11.78 -8.17 12.79
C LEU A 287 -11.33 -8.71 14.16
N LEU A 288 -11.25 -7.86 15.18
CA LEU A 288 -10.90 -8.28 16.54
C LEU A 288 -12.01 -9.16 17.14
N ASP A 289 -13.28 -8.82 16.90
CA ASP A 289 -14.41 -9.65 17.31
C ASP A 289 -14.40 -11.02 16.59
N TYR A 290 -14.09 -11.04 15.29
CA TYR A 290 -13.87 -12.29 14.56
C TYR A 290 -12.72 -13.11 15.16
N GLU A 291 -11.57 -12.49 15.48
CA GLU A 291 -10.44 -13.14 16.12
C GLU A 291 -10.83 -13.76 17.46
N GLY A 292 -11.52 -13.00 18.30
CA GLY A 292 -11.99 -13.46 19.61
C GLY A 292 -12.89 -14.68 19.52
N ARG A 293 -13.82 -14.69 18.56
CA ARG A 293 -14.76 -15.81 18.38
C ARG A 293 -14.15 -17.05 17.76
N HIS A 294 -13.21 -16.91 16.82
CA HIS A 294 -12.81 -18.01 15.96
C HIS A 294 -11.33 -18.40 16.08
N LEU A 295 -10.45 -17.52 16.53
CA LEU A 295 -9.02 -17.76 16.54
C LEU A 295 -8.41 -17.85 17.94
N LEU A 296 -9.05 -17.24 18.96
CA LEU A 296 -8.59 -17.30 20.36
C LEU A 296 -9.36 -18.35 21.18
N GLY A 297 -10.54 -18.78 20.74
CA GLY A 297 -11.40 -19.76 21.43
C GLY A 297 -11.02 -21.23 21.22
N ILE A 298 -9.98 -21.53 20.47
CA ILE A 298 -9.49 -22.92 20.29
C ILE A 298 -8.42 -23.17 21.37
N ARG A 299 -8.88 -23.53 22.57
CA ARG A 299 -8.10 -24.28 23.55
C ARG A 299 -8.41 -25.75 23.44
#